data_e5a38e34af5a08332d4d608e9bd37990
#
_entry.id   e5a38e34af5a08332d4d608e9bd37990
#
_cell.length_a   1.000
_cell.length_b   1.000
_cell.length_c   1.000
_cell.angle_alpha   90.00
_cell.angle_beta   90.00
_cell.angle_gamma   90.00
#
_symmetry.space_group_name_H-M   'P 1'
#
loop_
_entity.id
_entity.type
_entity.pdbx_description
1 polymer ?
#
loop_
_entity_poly.entity_id
_entity_poly.type
_entity_poly.pdbx_seq_one_letter_code
_entity_poly.pdbx_strand_id
1 'polypeptide(L)' 'MEIYTVEEFQERWDEMITRVENGEHIGITNGKNTAVIMPADDLEGLSHIG' A
#
# COMPACT_ATOMS: atom_id res chain seq x y z
N MET A 1 -11.32 1.02 1.52
CA MET A 1 -9.87 0.95 1.73
C MET A 1 -9.50 1.68 3.01
N GLU A 2 -8.69 1.05 3.82
CA GLU A 2 -8.25 1.70 5.05
C GLU A 2 -7.08 2.62 4.76
N ILE A 3 -7.02 3.73 5.46
CA ILE A 3 -5.95 4.70 5.29
C ILE A 3 -5.25 4.89 6.62
N TYR A 4 -3.94 4.81 6.59
CA TYR A 4 -3.12 4.94 7.80
C TYR A 4 -2.12 6.07 7.63
N THR A 5 -1.67 6.63 8.74
CA THR A 5 -0.59 7.59 8.67
C THR A 5 0.72 6.88 8.41
N VAL A 6 1.71 7.64 7.95
CA VAL A 6 3.04 7.05 7.73
C VAL A 6 3.55 6.40 9.01
N GLU A 7 3.34 7.06 10.14
CA GLU A 7 3.83 6.53 11.40
C GLU A 7 3.16 5.21 11.76
N GLU A 8 1.84 5.15 11.59
CA GLU A 8 1.13 3.91 11.86
C GLU A 8 1.58 2.79 10.95
N PHE A 9 1.82 3.12 9.68
CA PHE A 9 2.26 2.13 8.73
C PHE A 9 3.65 1.59 9.11
N GLN A 10 4.54 2.47 9.53
CA GLN A 10 5.87 2.05 9.93
C GLN A 10 5.84 1.12 11.13
N GLU A 11 4.98 1.42 12.10
CA GLU A 11 4.89 0.59 13.30
C GLU A 11 4.33 -0.78 13.01
N ARG A 12 3.50 -0.89 12.00
CA ARG A 12 2.86 -2.15 11.65
C ARG A 12 3.33 -2.68 10.30
N TRP A 13 4.57 -2.40 9.98
CA TRP A 13 5.08 -2.71 8.66
C TRP A 13 4.83 -4.16 8.23
N ASP A 14 5.22 -5.11 9.09
CA ASP A 14 5.06 -6.52 8.73
C ASP A 14 3.60 -6.90 8.53
N GLU A 15 2.74 -6.39 9.39
CA GLU A 15 1.31 -6.67 9.28
C GLU A 15 0.74 -6.07 8.00
N MET A 16 1.10 -4.84 7.71
CA MET A 16 0.56 -4.15 6.54
C MET A 16 1.03 -4.80 5.25
N ILE A 17 2.30 -5.16 5.18
CA ILE A 17 2.82 -5.80 3.98
C ILE A 17 2.15 -7.16 3.77
N THR A 18 1.91 -7.90 4.85
CA THR A 18 1.22 -9.18 4.74
C THR A 18 -0.19 -8.99 4.18
N ARG A 19 -0.89 -7.97 4.64
CA ARG A 19 -2.23 -7.69 4.15
C ARG A 19 -2.21 -7.34 2.66
N VAL A 20 -1.24 -6.53 2.25
CA VAL A 20 -1.11 -6.17 0.85
C VAL A 20 -0.79 -7.41 0.01
N GLU A 21 0.07 -8.28 0.51
CA GLU A 21 0.39 -9.50 -0.21
C GLU A 21 -0.82 -10.41 -0.37
N ASN A 22 -1.78 -10.28 0.54
CA ASN A 22 -3.02 -11.06 0.45
C ASN A 22 -4.07 -10.42 -0.45
N GLY A 23 -3.71 -9.32 -1.10
CA GLY A 23 -4.60 -8.71 -2.06
C GLY A 23 -5.26 -7.43 -1.62
N GLU A 24 -4.95 -6.92 -0.42
CA GLU A 24 -5.58 -5.71 0.07
C GLU A 24 -4.87 -4.47 -0.45
N HIS A 25 -5.64 -3.40 -0.59
CA HIS A 25 -5.07 -2.10 -0.94
C HIS A 25 -5.13 -1.24 0.31
N ILE A 26 -4.02 -0.61 0.66
CA ILE A 26 -3.93 0.19 1.88
C ILE A 26 -3.44 1.58 1.52
N GLY A 27 -4.13 2.60 2.04
CA GLY A 27 -3.72 3.98 1.83
C GLY A 27 -2.76 4.45 2.90
N ILE A 28 -1.83 5.29 2.50
CA ILE A 28 -0.89 5.93 3.44
C ILE A 28 -0.97 7.42 3.21
N THR A 29 -1.07 8.17 4.29
CA THR A 29 -1.14 9.62 4.16
C THR A 29 -0.15 10.28 5.12
N ASN A 30 0.39 11.42 4.68
CA ASN A 30 1.23 12.25 5.54
C ASN A 30 0.47 13.51 5.94
N GLY A 31 -0.84 13.54 5.70
CA GLY A 31 -1.65 14.69 6.05
C GLY A 31 -1.90 15.60 4.87
N LYS A 32 -1.04 15.59 3.88
CA LYS A 32 -1.20 16.41 2.68
C LYS A 32 -1.48 15.55 1.46
N ASN A 33 -0.77 14.46 1.35
CA ASN A 33 -0.89 13.57 0.19
C ASN A 33 -1.21 12.19 0.67
N THR A 34 -1.90 11.44 -0.18
CA THR A 34 -2.24 10.06 0.12
C THR A 34 -1.77 9.19 -1.04
N ALA A 35 -1.13 8.10 -0.70
CA ALA A 35 -0.71 7.11 -1.68
C ALA A 35 -1.38 5.79 -1.36
N VAL A 36 -1.41 4.90 -2.33
CA VAL A 36 -2.00 3.59 -2.14
C VAL A 36 -0.94 2.54 -2.39
N ILE A 37 -0.87 1.57 -1.48
CA ILE A 37 0.02 0.42 -1.64
C ILE A 37 -0.85 -0.76 -2.03
N MET A 38 -0.45 -1.46 -3.07
CA MET A 38 -1.22 -2.58 -3.59
C MET A 38 -0.26 -3.68 -4.01
N PRO A 39 -0.76 -4.90 -4.20
CA PRO A 39 0.11 -6.01 -4.62
C PRO A 39 0.76 -5.69 -5.96
N ALA A 40 1.99 -6.16 -6.13
CA ALA A 40 2.70 -5.93 -7.37
C ALA A 40 1.96 -6.52 -8.57
N ASP A 41 1.23 -7.60 -8.36
CA ASP A 41 0.47 -8.21 -9.43
C ASP A 41 -0.58 -7.27 -10.00
N ASP A 42 -1.12 -6.40 -9.15
CA ASP A 42 -2.13 -5.45 -9.61
C ASP A 42 -1.52 -4.36 -10.47
N LEU A 43 -0.20 -4.24 -10.46
CA LEU A 43 0.50 -3.26 -11.26
C LEU A 43 0.99 -3.83 -12.57
N GLU A 44 0.75 -5.08 -12.82
CA GLU A 44 1.30 -5.75 -13.98
C GLU A 44 0.96 -5.03 -15.27
N GLY A 45 -0.27 -4.61 -15.41
CA GLY A 45 -0.68 -3.92 -16.62
C GLY A 45 -0.09 -2.53 -16.73
N LEU A 46 0.25 -1.92 -15.61
CA LEU A 46 0.79 -0.58 -15.58
C LEU A 46 2.29 -0.56 -15.78
N SER A 47 2.95 -1.56 -15.25
CA SER A 47 4.39 -1.60 -15.30
C SER A 47 4.89 -2.36 -16.50
N HIS A 48 4.04 -2.61 -17.40
CA HIS A 48 4.35 -3.38 -18.57
C HIS A 48 5.12 -2.55 -19.56
N ILE A 49 6.24 -2.16 -19.21
CA ILE A 49 6.98 -1.28 -20.05
C ILE A 49 7.95 -2.01 -20.85
N GLY A 50 7.82 -3.15 -20.92
CA GLY A 50 8.63 -3.92 -21.81
C GLY A 50 10.04 -3.84 -21.55
#